data_d7fc4f79e9cfc4e886a81c4e09b0c3de
#
_entry.id   d7fc4f79e9cfc4e886a81c4e09b0c3de
#
_cell.length_a   1.000
_cell.length_b   1.000
_cell.length_c   1.000
_cell.angle_alpha   90.00
_cell.angle_beta   90.00
_cell.angle_gamma   90.00
#
_symmetry.space_group_name_H-M   'P 1'
#
loop_
_entity.id
_entity.type
_entity.pdbx_description
1 polymer ?
#
loop_
_entity_poly.entity_id
_entity_poly.type
_entity_poly.pdbx_seq_one_letter_code
_entity_poly.pdbx_strand_id
1 'polypeptide(L)'
;MRDPYPQVRVHDECNGSDVFGSDICTCRPYLIHGIEECIRSAQEGGAGLIVYFRKEGRALGEVTKFMVYNARKRQQGGDSAQTYFKRTEMIAGVQDMRFQELMPDPLHWLGVTKIDRFISMSDMKYDAVTSSGIKIVERCDIPEELIPADAKVEIDAKMYAGYYSGNKEVKSWDELQSTQGRAMEDNQPPKK
;
A
#
# COMPACT_ATOMS: atom_id res chain seq x y z
N MET A 1 -30.57 -4.98 -16.93
CA MET A 1 -29.43 -5.23 -16.03
C MET A 1 -28.53 -4.01 -16.14
N ARG A 2 -28.07 -3.43 -15.04
CA ARG A 2 -27.02 -2.41 -15.12
C ARG A 2 -25.74 -3.13 -15.52
N ASP A 3 -25.00 -2.61 -16.51
CA ASP A 3 -23.64 -3.05 -16.73
C ASP A 3 -22.87 -2.76 -15.43
N PRO A 4 -22.30 -3.76 -14.76
CA PRO A 4 -21.58 -3.54 -13.53
C PRO A 4 -20.32 -2.73 -13.82
N TYR A 5 -20.09 -1.70 -13.03
CA TYR A 5 -18.83 -0.96 -13.10
C TYR A 5 -17.68 -1.79 -12.53
N PRO A 6 -16.43 -1.56 -12.95
CA PRO A 6 -15.35 -2.41 -12.53
C PRO A 6 -15.01 -2.23 -11.05
N GLN A 7 -14.56 -3.32 -10.45
CA GLN A 7 -13.76 -3.29 -9.23
C GLN A 7 -12.31 -3.02 -9.60
N VAL A 8 -11.66 -2.06 -8.95
CA VAL A 8 -10.35 -1.57 -9.38
C VAL A 8 -9.32 -1.57 -8.25
N ARG A 9 -8.13 -2.08 -8.56
CA ARG A 9 -6.91 -1.87 -7.78
C ARG A 9 -5.89 -1.13 -8.62
N VAL A 10 -5.42 0.01 -8.14
CA VAL A 10 -4.23 0.69 -8.68
C VAL A 10 -3.04 0.38 -7.79
N HIS A 11 -2.05 -0.30 -8.35
CA HIS A 11 -0.89 -0.81 -7.64
C HIS A 11 0.41 -0.17 -8.15
N ASP A 12 1.21 0.40 -7.24
CA ASP A 12 2.58 0.77 -7.56
C ASP A 12 3.50 -0.42 -7.25
N GLU A 13 4.40 -0.72 -8.17
CA GLU A 13 5.37 -1.82 -8.05
C GLU A 13 6.09 -1.80 -6.71
N CYS A 14 6.24 -2.98 -6.14
CA CYS A 14 7.03 -3.22 -4.95
C CYS A 14 7.81 -4.52 -5.13
N ASN A 15 8.94 -4.45 -5.83
CA ASN A 15 9.69 -5.63 -6.27
C ASN A 15 10.04 -6.58 -5.11
N GLY A 16 10.53 -6.05 -3.98
CA GLY A 16 10.84 -6.85 -2.80
C GLY A 16 9.64 -7.64 -2.25
N SER A 17 8.44 -7.07 -2.31
CA SER A 17 7.21 -7.70 -1.84
C SER A 17 6.53 -8.54 -2.93
N ASP A 18 6.31 -7.95 -4.11
CA ASP A 18 5.53 -8.58 -5.18
C ASP A 18 6.25 -9.79 -5.78
N VAL A 19 7.58 -9.70 -5.96
CA VAL A 19 8.39 -10.74 -6.60
C VAL A 19 9.08 -11.64 -5.57
N PHE A 20 9.75 -11.06 -4.56
CA PHE A 20 10.57 -11.80 -3.60
C PHE A 20 9.84 -12.17 -2.31
N GLY A 21 8.57 -11.75 -2.15
CA GLY A 21 7.73 -12.16 -1.03
C GLY A 21 8.09 -11.54 0.31
N SER A 22 8.75 -10.38 0.32
CA SER A 22 9.02 -9.65 1.56
C SER A 22 7.71 -9.27 2.26
N ASP A 23 7.64 -9.52 3.54
CA ASP A 23 6.51 -9.24 4.43
C ASP A 23 6.65 -7.94 5.24
N ILE A 24 7.70 -7.16 4.97
CA ILE A 24 7.96 -5.87 5.64
C ILE A 24 6.94 -4.78 5.28
N CYS A 25 6.16 -4.98 4.22
CA CYS A 25 5.13 -4.06 3.77
C CYS A 25 3.87 -4.82 3.31
N THR A 26 2.79 -4.07 3.08
CA THR A 26 1.50 -4.61 2.66
C THR A 26 1.30 -4.63 1.14
N CYS A 27 2.32 -4.33 0.33
CA CYS A 27 2.13 -4.20 -1.11
C CYS A 27 1.63 -5.49 -1.76
N ARG A 28 2.32 -6.62 -1.56
CA ARG A 28 1.88 -7.91 -2.09
C ARG A 28 0.54 -8.38 -1.52
N PRO A 29 0.26 -8.33 -0.21
CA PRO A 29 -1.06 -8.61 0.32
C PRO A 29 -2.18 -7.80 -0.34
N TYR A 30 -1.99 -6.50 -0.52
CA TYR A 30 -2.94 -5.66 -1.25
C TYR A 30 -3.11 -6.05 -2.72
N LEU A 31 -2.03 -6.44 -3.39
CA LEU A 31 -2.10 -6.88 -4.78
C LEU A 31 -2.89 -8.18 -4.91
N ILE A 32 -2.59 -9.16 -4.07
CA ILE A 32 -3.28 -10.46 -4.06
C ILE A 32 -4.76 -10.28 -3.73
N HIS A 33 -5.07 -9.55 -2.65
CA HIS A 33 -6.46 -9.24 -2.27
C HIS A 33 -7.20 -8.52 -3.41
N GLY A 34 -6.55 -7.54 -4.05
CA GLY A 34 -7.13 -6.84 -5.19
C GLY A 34 -7.42 -7.76 -6.38
N ILE A 35 -6.52 -8.69 -6.68
CA ILE A 35 -6.71 -9.69 -7.76
C ILE A 35 -7.89 -10.61 -7.42
N GLU A 36 -7.93 -11.16 -6.20
CA GLU A 36 -8.99 -12.06 -5.75
C GLU A 36 -10.37 -11.39 -5.80
N GLU A 37 -10.47 -10.16 -5.33
CA GLU A 37 -11.71 -9.39 -5.37
C GLU A 37 -12.12 -9.05 -6.80
N CYS A 38 -11.18 -8.73 -7.69
CA CYS A 38 -11.45 -8.53 -9.11
C CYS A 38 -11.98 -9.81 -9.79
N ILE A 39 -11.37 -10.97 -9.47
CA ILE A 39 -11.84 -12.28 -9.98
C ILE A 39 -13.25 -12.57 -9.47
N ARG A 40 -13.51 -12.36 -8.17
CA ARG A 40 -14.83 -12.56 -7.58
C ARG A 40 -15.89 -11.70 -8.26
N SER A 41 -15.60 -10.41 -8.45
CA SER A 41 -16.49 -9.51 -9.19
C SER A 41 -16.80 -10.01 -10.60
N ALA A 42 -15.78 -10.49 -11.32
CA ALA A 42 -15.95 -11.02 -12.67
C ALA A 42 -16.80 -12.32 -12.68
N GLN A 43 -16.65 -13.19 -11.69
CA GLN A 43 -17.45 -14.41 -11.54
C GLN A 43 -18.94 -14.12 -11.26
N GLU A 44 -19.21 -12.99 -10.61
CA GLU A 44 -20.57 -12.49 -10.34
C GLU A 44 -21.18 -11.69 -11.51
N GLY A 45 -20.52 -11.69 -12.66
CA GLY A 45 -20.98 -10.99 -13.88
C GLY A 45 -20.55 -9.53 -13.96
N GLY A 46 -19.66 -9.10 -13.08
CA GLY A 46 -19.02 -7.79 -13.10
C GLY A 46 -17.71 -7.77 -13.88
N ALA A 47 -16.88 -6.78 -13.60
CA ALA A 47 -15.54 -6.65 -14.17
C ALA A 47 -14.51 -6.33 -13.08
N GLY A 48 -13.29 -6.80 -13.25
CA GLY A 48 -12.15 -6.46 -12.39
C GLY A 48 -11.01 -5.86 -13.20
N LEU A 49 -10.33 -4.88 -12.64
CA LEU A 49 -9.21 -4.19 -13.27
C LEU A 49 -8.06 -3.98 -12.28
N ILE A 50 -6.88 -4.45 -12.68
CA ILE A 50 -5.63 -4.16 -11.98
C ILE A 50 -4.78 -3.24 -12.85
N VAL A 51 -4.51 -2.04 -12.37
CA VAL A 51 -3.54 -1.13 -12.99
C VAL A 51 -2.24 -1.22 -12.22
N TYR A 52 -1.19 -1.74 -12.85
CA TYR A 52 0.11 -1.96 -12.24
C TYR A 52 1.15 -0.98 -12.78
N PHE A 53 1.59 -0.06 -11.94
CA PHE A 53 2.59 0.94 -12.29
C PHE A 53 4.00 0.49 -11.89
N ARG A 54 4.94 0.56 -12.83
CA ARG A 54 6.36 0.27 -12.61
C ARG A 54 7.06 1.46 -11.92
N LYS A 55 6.71 1.71 -10.66
CA LYS A 55 7.21 2.85 -9.86
C LYS A 55 7.65 2.36 -8.48
N GLU A 56 8.82 1.78 -8.40
CA GLU A 56 9.36 1.23 -7.17
C GLU A 56 9.64 2.30 -6.10
N GLY A 57 9.38 1.94 -4.84
CA GLY A 57 9.79 2.72 -3.67
C GLY A 57 9.24 4.14 -3.64
N ARG A 58 7.96 4.36 -3.93
CA ARG A 58 7.33 5.70 -4.03
C ARG A 58 8.01 6.58 -5.09
N ALA A 59 8.43 5.97 -6.19
CA ALA A 59 9.20 6.57 -7.28
C ALA A 59 10.60 7.09 -6.85
N LEU A 60 11.11 6.67 -5.69
CA LEU A 60 12.47 6.95 -5.20
C LEU A 60 13.48 5.91 -5.70
N GLY A 61 13.00 4.81 -6.27
CA GLY A 61 13.80 3.72 -6.77
C GLY A 61 14.06 2.61 -5.74
N GLU A 62 14.40 1.44 -6.25
CA GLU A 62 14.57 0.21 -5.46
C GLU A 62 15.74 0.33 -4.47
N VAL A 63 16.86 0.89 -4.89
CA VAL A 63 18.04 1.07 -4.03
C VAL A 63 17.71 1.93 -2.82
N THR A 64 17.07 3.07 -3.04
CA THR A 64 16.63 3.96 -1.94
C THR A 64 15.70 3.25 -0.98
N LYS A 65 14.75 2.47 -1.50
CA LYS A 65 13.83 1.67 -0.68
C LYS A 65 14.57 0.67 0.21
N PHE A 66 15.54 -0.07 -0.33
CA PHE A 66 16.35 -1.00 0.46
C PHE A 66 17.21 -0.29 1.50
N MET A 67 17.74 0.89 1.19
CA MET A 67 18.45 1.71 2.18
C MET A 67 17.53 2.13 3.33
N VAL A 68 16.29 2.53 3.04
CA VAL A 68 15.29 2.87 4.06
C VAL A 68 14.96 1.66 4.93
N TYR A 69 14.72 0.49 4.35
CA TYR A 69 14.43 -0.73 5.09
C TYR A 69 15.60 -1.16 5.97
N ASN A 70 16.82 -1.09 5.44
CA ASN A 70 18.02 -1.38 6.20
C ASN A 70 18.19 -0.43 7.40
N ALA A 71 17.97 0.88 7.19
CA ALA A 71 18.01 1.86 8.24
C ALA A 71 16.93 1.63 9.32
N ARG A 72 15.72 1.26 8.92
CA ARG A 72 14.63 0.91 9.85
C ARG A 72 14.98 -0.30 10.71
N LYS A 73 15.48 -1.37 10.09
CA LYS A 73 15.77 -2.63 10.78
C LYS A 73 17.02 -2.57 11.67
N ARG A 74 17.95 -1.62 11.42
CA ARG A 74 19.20 -1.47 12.17
C ARG A 74 19.19 -0.30 13.15
N GLN A 75 18.10 0.45 13.23
CA GLN A 75 18.04 1.58 14.17
C GLN A 75 18.00 1.12 15.62
N GLN A 76 18.53 1.94 16.51
CA GLN A 76 18.42 1.72 17.94
C GLN A 76 16.93 1.68 18.36
N GLY A 77 16.51 0.70 19.13
CA GLY A 77 15.14 0.47 19.54
C GLY A 77 14.31 -0.30 18.52
N GLY A 78 14.91 -0.79 17.43
CA GLY A 78 14.22 -1.62 16.42
C GLY A 78 13.35 -0.85 15.43
N ASP A 79 12.71 -1.57 14.53
CA ASP A 79 11.78 -1.01 13.54
C ASP A 79 10.45 -0.64 14.18
N SER A 80 10.07 0.62 14.12
CA SER A 80 8.90 1.17 14.81
C SER A 80 8.00 1.97 13.85
N ALA A 81 6.69 1.84 14.03
CA ALA A 81 5.70 2.62 13.30
C ALA A 81 5.90 4.14 13.49
N GLN A 82 6.30 4.56 14.67
CA GLN A 82 6.56 5.97 15.00
C GLN A 82 7.65 6.61 14.13
N THR A 83 8.64 5.82 13.66
CA THR A 83 9.77 6.31 12.87
C THR A 83 9.66 6.03 11.37
N TYR A 84 8.58 5.39 10.92
CA TYR A 84 8.41 4.90 9.55
C TYR A 84 8.66 5.97 8.48
N PHE A 85 7.93 7.07 8.51
CA PHE A 85 8.07 8.14 7.51
C PHE A 85 9.38 8.91 7.69
N LYS A 86 9.80 9.15 8.93
CA LYS A 86 11.05 9.84 9.24
C LYS A 86 12.27 9.15 8.64
N ARG A 87 12.30 7.81 8.61
CA ARG A 87 13.40 7.06 7.99
C ARG A 87 13.45 7.23 6.48
N THR A 88 12.30 7.26 5.82
CA THR A 88 12.24 7.55 4.38
C THR A 88 12.79 8.94 4.08
N GLU A 89 12.35 9.94 4.82
CA GLU A 89 12.77 11.32 4.64
C GLU A 89 14.26 11.52 4.92
N MET A 90 14.80 10.88 5.96
CA MET A 90 16.23 10.95 6.29
C MET A 90 17.14 10.37 5.19
N ILE A 91 16.68 9.34 4.48
CA ILE A 91 17.46 8.68 3.42
C ILE A 91 17.28 9.37 2.07
N ALA A 92 16.06 9.75 1.74
CA ALA A 92 15.69 10.22 0.41
C ALA A 92 15.55 11.75 0.30
N GLY A 93 15.51 12.47 1.43
CA GLY A 93 15.24 13.91 1.48
C GLY A 93 13.77 14.27 1.26
N VAL A 94 12.95 13.30 0.81
CA VAL A 94 11.50 13.44 0.57
C VAL A 94 10.80 12.15 0.97
N GLN A 95 9.48 12.23 1.17
CA GLN A 95 8.69 11.06 1.54
C GLN A 95 8.13 10.30 0.33
N ASP A 96 7.84 11.01 -0.76
CA ASP A 96 7.18 10.46 -1.94
C ASP A 96 7.45 11.33 -3.17
N MET A 97 7.71 10.70 -4.33
CA MET A 97 7.99 11.37 -5.60
C MET A 97 7.03 10.93 -6.72
N ARG A 98 5.91 10.29 -6.38
CA ARG A 98 4.94 9.83 -7.39
C ARG A 98 4.12 10.99 -7.93
N PHE A 99 3.99 11.03 -9.27
CA PHE A 99 3.04 11.91 -9.95
C PHE A 99 1.66 11.26 -9.96
N GLN A 100 0.86 11.54 -8.94
CA GLN A 100 -0.44 10.90 -8.77
C GLN A 100 -1.45 11.35 -9.83
N GLU A 101 -1.29 12.54 -10.39
CA GLU A 101 -2.13 13.09 -11.45
C GLU A 101 -2.16 12.24 -12.74
N LEU A 102 -1.11 11.48 -12.99
CA LEU A 102 -1.02 10.54 -14.13
C LEU A 102 -1.69 9.19 -13.85
N MET A 103 -2.12 8.95 -12.63
CA MET A 103 -2.69 7.66 -12.22
C MET A 103 -4.02 7.35 -12.87
N PRO A 104 -4.91 8.30 -13.16
CA PRO A 104 -6.17 8.06 -13.86
C PRO A 104 -6.03 7.75 -15.35
N ASP A 105 -4.90 8.05 -15.99
CA ASP A 105 -4.74 7.94 -17.44
C ASP A 105 -5.11 6.56 -18.02
N PRO A 106 -4.65 5.42 -17.45
CA PRO A 106 -5.07 4.11 -17.93
C PRO A 106 -6.57 3.85 -17.77
N LEU A 107 -7.18 4.42 -16.73
CA LEU A 107 -8.62 4.30 -16.50
C LEU A 107 -9.41 5.08 -17.56
N HIS A 108 -8.99 6.30 -17.87
CA HIS A 108 -9.57 7.11 -18.96
C HIS A 108 -9.39 6.45 -20.32
N TRP A 109 -8.20 5.91 -20.59
CA TRP A 109 -7.91 5.20 -21.84
C TRP A 109 -8.82 3.99 -22.03
N LEU A 110 -9.19 3.29 -20.95
CA LEU A 110 -10.14 2.17 -20.95
C LEU A 110 -11.60 2.63 -20.93
N GLY A 111 -11.88 3.94 -20.88
CA GLY A 111 -13.24 4.48 -20.84
C GLY A 111 -13.93 4.30 -19.48
N VAL A 112 -13.17 4.09 -18.39
CA VAL A 112 -13.73 3.94 -17.04
C VAL A 112 -14.17 5.31 -16.53
N THR A 113 -15.45 5.50 -16.33
CA THR A 113 -16.05 6.74 -15.78
C THR A 113 -16.55 6.56 -14.35
N LYS A 114 -16.70 5.32 -13.91
CA LYS A 114 -17.17 4.98 -12.58
C LYS A 114 -16.56 3.64 -12.12
N ILE A 115 -16.23 3.57 -10.86
CA ILE A 115 -15.68 2.40 -10.16
C ILE A 115 -16.65 2.01 -9.07
N ASP A 116 -17.07 0.74 -9.01
CA ASP A 116 -17.95 0.27 -7.94
C ASP A 116 -17.17 0.10 -6.64
N ARG A 117 -16.03 -0.59 -6.66
CA ARG A 117 -15.18 -0.76 -5.48
C ARG A 117 -13.72 -0.44 -5.82
N PHE A 118 -13.12 0.48 -5.07
CA PHE A 118 -11.73 0.90 -5.21
C PHE A 118 -10.90 0.39 -4.06
N ILE A 119 -10.04 -0.60 -4.32
CA ILE A 119 -9.24 -1.26 -3.28
C ILE A 119 -7.95 -0.47 -3.04
N SER A 120 -8.00 0.44 -2.08
CA SER A 120 -6.86 1.30 -1.74
C SER A 120 -7.04 2.03 -0.41
N MET A 121 -6.02 2.05 0.43
CA MET A 121 -5.96 2.93 1.60
C MET A 121 -5.31 4.30 1.29
N SER A 122 -4.80 4.53 0.08
CA SER A 122 -4.09 5.77 -0.29
C SER A 122 -5.06 6.88 -0.67
N ASP A 123 -5.09 7.97 0.10
CA ASP A 123 -5.88 9.15 -0.23
C ASP A 123 -5.37 9.82 -1.49
N MET A 124 -4.05 9.91 -1.66
CA MET A 124 -3.46 10.45 -2.90
C MET A 124 -3.97 9.75 -4.17
N LYS A 125 -4.18 8.42 -4.12
CA LYS A 125 -4.74 7.66 -5.24
C LYS A 125 -6.24 7.91 -5.41
N TYR A 126 -6.96 7.92 -4.31
CA TYR A 126 -8.39 8.20 -4.30
C TYR A 126 -8.68 9.60 -4.86
N ASP A 127 -7.96 10.60 -4.36
CA ASP A 127 -8.12 12.00 -4.77
C ASP A 127 -7.74 12.19 -6.24
N ALA A 128 -6.64 11.59 -6.72
CA ALA A 128 -6.25 11.68 -8.12
C ALA A 128 -7.33 11.10 -9.05
N VAL A 129 -7.89 9.94 -8.70
CA VAL A 129 -8.95 9.29 -9.49
C VAL A 129 -10.23 10.11 -9.46
N THR A 130 -10.67 10.57 -8.30
CA THR A 130 -11.93 11.34 -8.16
C THR A 130 -11.82 12.74 -8.76
N SER A 131 -10.68 13.42 -8.58
CA SER A 131 -10.43 14.75 -9.17
C SER A 131 -10.37 14.71 -10.70
N SER A 132 -10.04 13.55 -11.29
CA SER A 132 -10.06 13.36 -12.74
C SER A 132 -11.47 13.15 -13.33
N GLY A 133 -12.51 13.15 -12.49
CA GLY A 133 -13.90 12.98 -12.89
C GLY A 133 -14.40 11.52 -12.83
N ILE A 134 -13.60 10.55 -12.40
CA ILE A 134 -14.02 9.17 -12.21
C ILE A 134 -14.72 9.03 -10.86
N LYS A 135 -15.95 8.55 -10.86
CA LYS A 135 -16.73 8.35 -9.64
C LYS A 135 -16.36 7.04 -8.97
N ILE A 136 -16.02 7.08 -7.68
CA ILE A 136 -15.84 5.89 -6.84
C ILE A 136 -17.07 5.74 -5.94
N VAL A 137 -17.71 4.57 -5.95
CA VAL A 137 -18.90 4.27 -5.13
C VAL A 137 -18.49 3.85 -3.74
N GLU A 138 -17.58 2.88 -3.65
CA GLU A 138 -17.08 2.34 -2.38
C GLU A 138 -15.55 2.30 -2.40
N ARG A 139 -14.95 2.67 -1.27
CA ARG A 139 -13.51 2.51 -1.05
C ARG A 139 -13.28 1.38 -0.07
N CYS A 140 -12.37 0.47 -0.42
CA CYS A 140 -12.08 -0.72 0.38
C CYS A 140 -10.62 -0.73 0.80
N ASP A 141 -10.37 -1.08 2.03
CA ASP A 141 -9.04 -1.39 2.55
C ASP A 141 -8.80 -2.91 2.60
N ILE A 142 -7.61 -3.31 3.01
CA ILE A 142 -7.27 -4.72 3.19
C ILE A 142 -7.84 -5.24 4.51
N PRO A 143 -8.42 -6.46 4.54
CA PRO A 143 -8.76 -7.14 5.79
C PRO A 143 -7.55 -7.31 6.71
N GLU A 144 -7.77 -7.19 8.02
CA GLU A 144 -6.67 -7.21 9.00
C GLU A 144 -5.92 -8.55 9.02
N GLU A 145 -6.63 -9.64 8.83
CA GLU A 145 -6.08 -10.99 8.78
C GLU A 145 -5.09 -11.24 7.62
N LEU A 146 -5.14 -10.39 6.60
CA LEU A 146 -4.23 -10.44 5.46
C LEU A 146 -2.96 -9.58 5.66
N ILE A 147 -2.87 -8.85 6.76
CA ILE A 147 -1.72 -8.00 7.06
C ILE A 147 -0.63 -8.81 7.75
N PRO A 148 0.55 -8.99 7.14
CA PRO A 148 1.67 -9.65 7.80
C PRO A 148 2.06 -8.95 9.10
N ALA A 149 2.49 -9.71 10.10
CA ALA A 149 2.85 -9.15 11.40
C ALA A 149 3.92 -8.05 11.32
N ASP A 150 4.95 -8.23 10.47
CA ASP A 150 6.02 -7.25 10.27
C ASP A 150 5.53 -5.99 9.51
N ALA A 151 4.49 -6.12 8.70
CA ALA A 151 3.90 -5.01 7.96
C ALA A 151 2.96 -4.13 8.80
N LYS A 152 2.63 -4.51 10.04
CA LYS A 152 1.85 -3.67 10.95
C LYS A 152 2.52 -2.34 11.24
N VAL A 153 3.85 -2.30 11.25
CA VAL A 153 4.63 -1.04 11.34
C VAL A 153 4.23 -0.05 10.24
N GLU A 154 4.09 -0.51 9.01
CA GLU A 154 3.68 0.33 7.89
C GLU A 154 2.22 0.76 8.00
N ILE A 155 1.33 -0.17 8.31
CA ILE A 155 -0.11 0.10 8.37
C ILE A 155 -0.43 1.10 9.46
N ASP A 156 0.05 0.89 10.68
CA ASP A 156 -0.23 1.77 11.81
C ASP A 156 0.36 3.18 11.57
N ALA A 157 1.57 3.26 11.01
CA ALA A 157 2.16 4.54 10.63
C ALA A 157 1.31 5.28 9.57
N LYS A 158 0.80 4.56 8.57
CA LYS A 158 -0.04 5.14 7.54
C LYS A 158 -1.39 5.61 8.09
N MET A 159 -2.05 4.80 8.90
CA MET A 159 -3.33 5.17 9.52
C MET A 159 -3.17 6.41 10.40
N TYR A 160 -2.12 6.47 11.21
CA TYR A 160 -1.80 7.65 12.00
C TYR A 160 -1.55 8.90 11.14
N ALA A 161 -0.93 8.74 9.97
CA ALA A 161 -0.70 9.82 9.01
C ALA A 161 -1.95 10.21 8.18
N GLY A 162 -3.12 9.67 8.51
CA GLY A 162 -4.40 10.01 7.90
C GLY A 162 -4.80 9.18 6.68
N TYR A 163 -4.10 8.08 6.38
CA TYR A 163 -4.53 7.16 5.33
C TYR A 163 -5.84 6.48 5.70
N TYR A 164 -6.67 6.21 4.69
CA TYR A 164 -7.96 5.57 4.88
C TYR A 164 -7.83 4.24 5.65
N SER A 165 -8.57 4.11 6.72
CA SER A 165 -8.53 2.97 7.64
C SER A 165 -9.85 2.19 7.72
N GLY A 166 -10.87 2.58 6.94
CA GLY A 166 -12.20 2.00 7.08
C GLY A 166 -12.75 2.21 8.50
N ASN A 167 -13.07 1.11 9.15
CA ASN A 167 -13.55 1.10 10.54
C ASN A 167 -12.46 0.70 11.55
N LYS A 168 -11.17 0.65 11.12
CA LYS A 168 -10.07 0.27 12.01
C LYS A 168 -9.74 1.40 12.98
N GLU A 169 -9.40 1.04 14.20
CA GLU A 169 -8.94 1.98 15.21
C GLU A 169 -7.55 2.55 14.86
N VAL A 170 -7.42 3.87 14.92
CA VAL A 170 -6.17 4.57 14.68
C VAL A 170 -5.44 4.75 16.00
N LYS A 171 -4.23 4.21 16.10
CA LYS A 171 -3.38 4.33 17.28
C LYS A 171 -2.94 5.77 17.52
N SER A 172 -2.86 6.17 18.77
CA SER A 172 -2.22 7.41 19.19
C SER A 172 -0.70 7.38 18.95
N TRP A 173 -0.06 8.55 19.01
CA TRP A 173 1.39 8.67 18.88
C TRP A 173 2.17 7.80 19.85
N ASP A 174 1.74 7.73 21.12
CA ASP A 174 2.41 6.94 22.14
C ASP A 174 2.22 5.43 21.92
N GLU A 175 1.07 5.02 21.43
CA GLU A 175 0.78 3.62 21.10
C GLU A 175 1.59 3.13 19.88
N LEU A 176 1.95 4.01 18.95
CA LEU A 176 2.80 3.66 17.80
C LEU A 176 4.18 3.13 18.20
N GLN A 177 4.70 3.51 19.38
CA GLN A 177 5.95 2.96 19.91
C GLN A 177 5.87 1.45 20.13
N SER A 178 4.69 0.94 20.51
CA SER A 178 4.48 -0.49 20.77
C SER A 178 4.38 -1.33 19.48
N THR A 179 4.12 -0.69 18.33
CA THR A 179 4.09 -1.37 17.04
C THR A 179 5.50 -1.47 16.48
N GLN A 180 6.10 -2.63 16.68
CA GLN A 180 7.47 -2.93 16.25
C GLN A 180 7.50 -4.07 15.26
N GLY A 181 8.38 -3.97 14.25
CA GLY A 181 8.70 -5.05 13.34
C GLY A 181 9.91 -5.85 13.83
N ARG A 182 10.19 -6.97 13.16
CA ARG A 182 11.36 -7.81 13.45
C ARG A 182 12.64 -6.99 13.37
N ALA A 183 13.56 -7.24 14.33
CA ALA A 183 14.91 -6.69 14.27
C ALA A 183 15.76 -7.44 13.23
N MET A 184 16.91 -6.85 12.86
CA MET A 184 17.83 -7.49 11.91
C MET A 184 18.40 -8.79 12.46
N GLU A 185 18.62 -8.86 13.76
CA GLU A 185 19.14 -10.00 14.50
C GLU A 185 18.18 -11.19 14.44
N ASP A 186 16.87 -10.95 14.39
CA ASP A 186 15.83 -12.00 14.34
C ASP A 186 15.84 -12.78 13.01
N ASN A 187 16.49 -12.24 11.99
CA ASN A 187 16.61 -12.86 10.67
C ASN A 187 17.94 -13.59 10.47
N GLN A 188 18.79 -13.67 11.48
CA GLN A 188 20.04 -14.44 11.38
C GLN A 188 19.75 -15.94 11.52
N PRO A 189 20.41 -16.82 10.73
CA PRO A 189 20.31 -18.25 10.94
C PRO A 189 20.79 -18.60 12.34
N PRO A 190 20.23 -19.63 12.98
CA PRO A 190 20.67 -20.06 14.29
C PRO A 190 22.19 -20.26 14.29
N LYS A 191 22.87 -19.69 15.26
CA LYS A 191 24.32 -19.90 15.43
C LYS A 191 24.55 -21.40 15.58
N LYS A 192 25.37 -21.97 14.69
CA LYS A 192 25.79 -23.37 14.76
C LYS A 192 26.60 -23.64 15.99
#